data_ab0aab9c9d54de8a433c541edbe42654
#
_entry.id   ab0aab9c9d54de8a433c541edbe42654
#
_cell.length_a   1.000
_cell.length_b   1.000
_cell.length_c   1.000
_cell.angle_alpha   90.00
_cell.angle_beta   90.00
_cell.angle_gamma   90.00
#
_symmetry.space_group_name_H-M   'P 1'
#
loop_
_entity.id
_entity.type
_entity.pdbx_description
1 polymer ?
#
loop_
_entity_poly.entity_id
_entity_poly.type
_entity_poly.pdbx_seq_one_letter_code
_entity_poly.pdbx_strand_id
1 'polypeptide(L)'
;MAWIRDINGLYNFIGYVVLCAPDNFPVRDYLTADQQMTLDRAFAELRHGVKLVMADAPDLPRINDLESVLDEALGLYRSGEIVRAAQGLHDFEAMIFKS
;
A
#
# COMPACT_ATOMS: atom_id res chain seq x y z
N MET A 1 -15.55 -2.09 3.97
CA MET A 1 -15.49 -1.06 2.94
C MET A 1 -14.09 -1.01 2.35
N ALA A 2 -13.97 -1.10 1.04
CA ALA A 2 -12.67 -1.03 0.38
C ALA A 2 -12.25 0.43 0.21
N TRP A 3 -10.99 0.72 0.56
CA TRP A 3 -10.39 2.05 0.38
C TRP A 3 -9.91 2.25 -1.05
N ILE A 4 -9.49 1.16 -1.70
CA ILE A 4 -8.99 1.17 -3.07
C ILE A 4 -10.02 0.51 -3.97
N ARG A 5 -10.54 1.24 -4.94
CA ARG A 5 -11.57 0.74 -5.86
C ARG A 5 -11.08 0.60 -7.29
N ASP A 6 -10.00 1.31 -7.64
CA ASP A 6 -9.44 1.31 -8.99
C ASP A 6 -7.95 1.63 -8.92
N ILE A 7 -7.30 1.66 -10.08
CA ILE A 7 -5.85 1.89 -10.18
C ILE A 7 -5.49 3.31 -9.74
N ASN A 8 -6.31 4.31 -10.04
CA ASN A 8 -6.07 5.67 -9.58
C ASN A 8 -6.17 5.77 -8.06
N GLY A 9 -7.12 5.07 -7.47
CA GLY A 9 -7.25 4.99 -6.02
C GLY A 9 -6.04 4.34 -5.38
N LEU A 10 -5.48 3.32 -6.02
CA LEU A 10 -4.25 2.68 -5.55
C LEU A 10 -3.09 3.68 -5.53
N TYR A 11 -2.91 4.45 -6.59
CA TYR A 11 -1.86 5.47 -6.66
C TYR A 11 -1.96 6.45 -5.49
N ASN A 12 -3.15 6.98 -5.26
CA ASN A 12 -3.40 7.92 -4.17
C ASN A 12 -3.18 7.29 -2.80
N PHE A 13 -3.57 6.03 -2.65
CA PHE A 13 -3.44 5.32 -1.38
C PHE A 13 -1.97 5.06 -1.03
N ILE A 14 -1.14 4.74 -2.01
CA ILE A 14 0.31 4.57 -1.79
C ILE A 14 0.89 5.84 -1.18
N GLY A 15 0.57 7.01 -1.75
CA GLY A 15 1.02 8.29 -1.21
C GLY A 15 0.54 8.52 0.21
N TYR A 16 -0.71 8.18 0.49
CA TYR A 16 -1.28 8.29 1.83
C TYR A 16 -0.50 7.45 2.83
N VAL A 17 -0.19 6.20 2.48
CA VAL A 17 0.57 5.31 3.37
C VAL A 17 1.99 5.82 3.61
N VAL A 18 2.66 6.30 2.56
CA VAL A 18 4.02 6.86 2.69
C VAL A 18 4.03 8.03 3.68
N LEU A 19 3.00 8.86 3.66
CA LEU A 19 2.92 10.02 4.56
C LEU A 19 2.54 9.66 5.98
N CYS A 20 1.75 8.62 6.18
CA CYS A 20 1.13 8.34 7.48
C CYS A 20 1.69 7.13 8.22
N ALA A 21 2.29 6.16 7.52
CA ALA A 21 2.80 4.96 8.17
C ALA A 21 4.03 5.28 9.04
N PRO A 22 4.25 4.53 10.13
CA PRO A 22 3.46 3.36 10.53
C PRO A 22 2.28 3.67 11.44
N ASP A 23 2.19 4.83 12.07
CA ASP A 23 1.21 5.10 13.13
C ASP A 23 0.59 6.50 13.11
N ASN A 24 0.85 7.28 12.07
CA ASN A 24 0.33 8.66 11.95
C ASN A 24 -0.97 8.73 11.14
N PHE A 25 -1.71 7.64 11.04
CA PHE A 25 -2.97 7.63 10.30
C PHE A 25 -4.01 8.47 11.03
N PRO A 26 -4.70 9.40 10.32
CA PRO A 26 -5.70 10.25 10.96
C PRO A 26 -6.86 9.45 11.52
N VAL A 27 -7.31 9.82 12.73
CA VAL A 27 -8.52 9.25 13.31
C VAL A 27 -9.73 9.91 12.67
N ARG A 28 -10.70 9.12 12.24
CA ARG A 28 -11.93 9.60 11.62
C ARG A 28 -13.09 9.43 12.57
N ASP A 29 -13.81 10.51 12.87
CA ASP A 29 -14.91 10.51 13.82
C ASP A 29 -16.07 9.59 13.41
N TYR A 30 -16.26 9.41 12.10
CA TYR A 30 -17.35 8.58 11.57
C TYR A 30 -17.01 7.09 11.51
N LEU A 31 -15.78 6.70 11.91
CA LEU A 31 -15.36 5.30 11.92
C LEU A 31 -15.26 4.80 13.36
N THR A 32 -15.65 3.53 13.57
CA THR A 32 -15.45 2.88 14.86
C THR A 32 -13.96 2.56 15.05
N ALA A 33 -13.59 2.17 16.28
CA ALA A 33 -12.17 1.88 16.59
C ALA A 33 -11.59 0.80 15.69
N ASP A 34 -12.36 -0.23 15.37
CA ASP A 34 -11.92 -1.33 14.51
C ASP A 34 -11.96 -1.00 13.01
N GLN A 35 -12.55 0.15 12.63
CA GLN A 35 -12.59 0.62 11.25
C GLN A 35 -11.50 1.66 10.95
N GLN A 36 -10.80 2.15 11.97
CA GLN A 36 -9.73 3.12 11.77
C GLN A 36 -8.57 2.52 10.99
N MET A 37 -7.87 3.36 10.22
CA MET A 37 -6.72 2.89 9.45
C MET A 37 -5.56 2.55 10.38
N THR A 38 -4.93 1.40 10.12
CA THR A 38 -3.74 0.94 10.80
C THR A 38 -2.72 0.48 9.77
N LEU A 39 -1.49 0.22 10.20
CA LEU A 39 -0.46 -0.29 9.30
C LEU A 39 -0.89 -1.61 8.65
N ASP A 40 -1.40 -2.56 9.43
CA ASP A 40 -1.82 -3.85 8.88
C ASP A 40 -3.00 -3.69 7.91
N ARG A 41 -3.95 -2.84 8.25
CA ARG A 41 -5.10 -2.58 7.39
C ARG A 41 -4.65 -1.89 6.09
N ALA A 42 -3.72 -0.95 6.17
CA ALA A 42 -3.18 -0.27 5.00
C ALA A 42 -2.54 -1.26 4.03
N PHE A 43 -1.75 -2.20 4.55
CA PHE A 43 -1.10 -3.19 3.69
C PHE A 43 -2.08 -4.23 3.15
N ALA A 44 -3.14 -4.55 3.89
CA ALA A 44 -4.22 -5.38 3.35
C ALA A 44 -4.89 -4.71 2.15
N GLU A 45 -5.12 -3.39 2.23
CA GLU A 45 -5.67 -2.63 1.12
C GLU A 45 -4.70 -2.57 -0.07
N LEU A 46 -3.39 -2.42 0.19
CA LEU A 46 -2.39 -2.43 -0.88
C LEU A 46 -2.37 -3.78 -1.60
N ARG A 47 -2.52 -4.89 -0.87
CA ARG A 47 -2.64 -6.21 -1.49
C ARG A 47 -3.89 -6.35 -2.34
N HIS A 48 -5.00 -5.76 -1.89
CA HIS A 48 -6.20 -5.69 -2.71
C HIS A 48 -5.92 -4.94 -4.01
N GLY A 49 -5.15 -3.85 -3.93
CA GLY A 49 -4.71 -3.10 -5.11
C GLY A 49 -3.88 -3.94 -6.06
N VAL A 50 -3.03 -4.83 -5.55
CA VAL A 50 -2.26 -5.76 -6.40
C VAL A 50 -3.19 -6.63 -7.23
N LYS A 51 -4.27 -7.13 -6.63
CA LYS A 51 -5.25 -7.93 -7.36
C LYS A 51 -5.92 -7.14 -8.48
N LEU A 52 -6.21 -5.86 -8.25
CA LEU A 52 -6.74 -4.99 -9.28
C LEU A 52 -5.75 -4.80 -10.44
N VAL A 53 -4.47 -4.62 -10.11
CA VAL A 53 -3.41 -4.48 -11.12
C VAL A 53 -3.28 -5.78 -11.92
N MET A 54 -3.31 -6.93 -11.28
CA MET A 54 -3.21 -8.21 -11.97
C MET A 54 -4.37 -8.44 -12.93
N ALA A 55 -5.57 -7.98 -12.56
CA ALA A 55 -6.75 -8.11 -13.41
C ALA A 55 -6.71 -7.13 -14.59
N ASP A 56 -6.20 -5.92 -14.37
CA ASP A 56 -6.25 -4.83 -15.35
C ASP A 56 -5.01 -4.80 -16.25
N ALA A 57 -3.85 -5.21 -15.76
CA ALA A 57 -2.59 -5.14 -16.48
C ALA A 57 -1.73 -6.39 -16.22
N PRO A 58 -2.19 -7.59 -16.64
CA PRO A 58 -1.46 -8.83 -16.33
C PRO A 58 -0.10 -8.93 -17.01
N ASP A 59 0.18 -8.09 -18.00
CA ASP A 59 1.45 -8.10 -18.75
C ASP A 59 2.53 -7.22 -18.14
N LEU A 60 2.26 -6.58 -16.99
CA LEU A 60 3.25 -5.72 -16.36
C LEU A 60 4.51 -6.51 -16.01
N PRO A 61 5.70 -5.95 -16.30
CA PRO A 61 6.96 -6.56 -15.84
C PRO A 61 6.96 -6.71 -14.32
N ARG A 62 7.49 -7.81 -13.82
CA ARG A 62 7.66 -8.06 -12.39
C ARG A 62 6.34 -8.09 -11.60
N ILE A 63 5.21 -8.33 -12.26
CA ILE A 63 3.91 -8.34 -11.59
C ILE A 63 3.89 -9.36 -10.43
N ASN A 64 4.60 -10.47 -10.57
CA ASN A 64 4.66 -11.49 -9.54
C ASN A 64 5.51 -11.08 -8.32
N ASP A 65 6.27 -10.00 -8.43
CA ASP A 65 7.10 -9.49 -7.34
C ASP A 65 6.39 -8.45 -6.48
N LEU A 66 5.22 -7.97 -6.89
CA LEU A 66 4.54 -6.89 -6.20
C LEU A 66 4.23 -7.22 -4.73
N GLU A 67 3.72 -8.41 -4.46
CA GLU A 67 3.41 -8.80 -3.08
C GLU A 67 4.67 -8.95 -2.24
N SER A 68 5.76 -9.47 -2.81
CA SER A 68 7.04 -9.58 -2.11
C SER A 68 7.58 -8.21 -1.71
N VAL A 69 7.45 -7.22 -2.59
CA VAL A 69 7.88 -5.85 -2.29
C VAL A 69 7.04 -5.27 -1.15
N LEU A 70 5.73 -5.52 -1.15
CA LEU A 70 4.86 -5.09 -0.06
C LEU A 70 5.23 -5.75 1.27
N ASP A 71 5.47 -7.06 1.27
CA ASP A 71 5.84 -7.80 2.48
C ASP A 71 7.14 -7.27 3.07
N GLU A 72 8.11 -6.98 2.22
CA GLU A 72 9.38 -6.39 2.66
C GLU A 72 9.18 -5.01 3.28
N ALA A 73 8.41 -4.15 2.64
CA ALA A 73 8.11 -2.81 3.16
C ALA A 73 7.39 -2.88 4.50
N LEU A 74 6.43 -3.78 4.65
CA LEU A 74 5.71 -3.97 5.91
C LEU A 74 6.69 -4.39 7.03
N GLY A 75 7.58 -5.34 6.75
CA GLY A 75 8.58 -5.78 7.70
C GLY A 75 9.49 -4.63 8.13
N LEU A 76 9.89 -3.77 7.19
CA LEU A 76 10.72 -2.61 7.49
C LEU A 76 9.99 -1.61 8.40
N TYR A 77 8.71 -1.34 8.14
CA TYR A 77 7.91 -0.49 9.02
C TYR A 77 7.82 -1.06 10.43
N ARG A 78 7.58 -2.37 10.55
CA ARG A 78 7.47 -3.04 11.85
C ARG A 78 8.77 -3.02 12.62
N SER A 79 9.92 -3.02 11.94
CA SER A 79 11.23 -2.96 12.58
C SER A 79 11.71 -1.53 12.85
N GLY A 80 10.92 -0.52 12.48
CA GLY A 80 11.25 0.88 12.73
C GLY A 80 12.09 1.54 11.65
N GLU A 81 12.38 0.85 10.54
CA GLU A 81 13.17 1.41 9.44
C GLU A 81 12.28 2.16 8.45
N ILE A 82 11.76 3.30 8.89
CA ILE A 82 10.70 4.05 8.21
C ILE A 82 11.14 4.52 6.82
N VAL A 83 12.35 5.06 6.71
CA VAL A 83 12.85 5.60 5.44
C VAL A 83 13.00 4.50 4.39
N ARG A 84 13.57 3.35 4.80
CA ARG A 84 13.73 2.21 3.90
C ARG A 84 12.38 1.62 3.49
N ALA A 85 11.44 1.58 4.43
CA ALA A 85 10.09 1.11 4.16
C ALA A 85 9.38 2.00 3.15
N ALA A 86 9.47 3.32 3.32
CA ALA A 86 8.89 4.28 2.37
C ALA A 86 9.52 4.13 0.99
N GLN A 87 10.83 3.91 0.93
CA GLN A 87 11.52 3.64 -0.33
C GLN A 87 10.95 2.40 -1.01
N GLY A 88 10.68 1.34 -0.24
CA GLY A 88 10.04 0.13 -0.76
C GLY A 88 8.67 0.42 -1.39
N LEU A 89 7.88 1.29 -0.77
CA LEU A 89 6.59 1.68 -1.34
C LEU A 89 6.75 2.52 -2.60
N HIS A 90 7.77 3.38 -2.69
CA HIS A 90 8.07 4.09 -3.93
C HIS A 90 8.48 3.13 -5.04
N ASP A 91 9.26 2.10 -4.72
CA ASP A 91 9.62 1.06 -5.69
C ASP A 91 8.37 0.30 -6.16
N PHE A 92 7.47 -0.02 -5.25
CA PHE A 92 6.20 -0.66 -5.56
C PHE A 92 5.39 0.20 -6.55
N GLU A 93 5.29 1.49 -6.27
CA GLU A 93 4.59 2.43 -7.15
C GLU A 93 5.23 2.46 -8.54
N ALA A 94 6.56 2.54 -8.60
CA ALA A 94 7.28 2.59 -9.87
C ALA A 94 7.07 1.33 -10.71
N MET A 95 7.00 0.17 -10.06
CA MET A 95 6.75 -1.09 -10.76
C MET A 95 5.39 -1.09 -11.46
N ILE A 96 4.41 -0.38 -10.95
CA ILE A 96 3.05 -0.34 -11.48
C ILE A 96 2.89 0.82 -12.48
N PHE A 97 3.35 2.02 -12.10
CA PHE A 97 3.00 3.25 -12.82
C PHE A 97 4.10 3.81 -13.70
N LYS A 98 5.33 3.33 -13.56
CA LYS A 98 6.48 3.85 -14.31
C LYS A 98 7.21 2.79 -15.14
N SER A 99 6.60 1.63 -15.26
CA SER A 99 7.17 0.54 -16.05
C SER A 99 6.90 0.72 -17.54
#